data_d35be08a3b0aec8dd3f91514fdace651
#
_entry.id   d35be08a3b0aec8dd3f91514fdace651
#
_cell.length_a   1.000
_cell.length_b   1.000
_cell.length_c   1.000
_cell.angle_alpha   90.00
_cell.angle_beta   90.00
_cell.angle_gamma   90.00
#
_symmetry.space_group_name_H-M   'P 1'
#
loop_
_entity.id
_entity.type
_entity.pdbx_description
1 polymer ?
#
loop_
_entity_poly.entity_id
_entity_poly.type
_entity_poly.pdbx_seq_one_letter_code
_entity_poly.pdbx_strand_id
1 'polypeptide(L)'
;MKKIALLALLVMCSALCSVAQTGDITIKGKVVGIKKGRLYLLARASEEVTDTLGFCDFKKGKFELKATASEPMVAQLVVDGFAGGFMLFAEPGAAYKACLSEGTDFFINGGKLNDSYNAHMRMSDSLRTVVDGMQARYDSLRAAKKYRSASLVNDSLRREKELLRDATNRFLASNDNLISSYTVYSNIVMRDAGLKETRSMYGALGDGARATQYGRMIKERIDRLAKTDQGAKAPDFTLPDTKGNPVTMSSVKGKIKIIDFWASWCGPCRLN
;
A
#
# COMPACT_ATOMS: atom_id res chain seq x y z
N MET A 1 -13.07 71.21 14.84
CA MET A 1 -13.40 70.47 13.63
C MET A 1 -12.34 69.36 13.51
N LYS A 2 -12.64 68.20 14.00
CA LYS A 2 -11.70 67.03 14.05
C LYS A 2 -11.95 66.18 12.83
N LYS A 3 -10.97 66.00 11.96
CA LYS A 3 -11.01 65.09 10.82
C LYS A 3 -10.74 63.64 11.34
N ILE A 4 -11.72 62.78 11.20
CA ILE A 4 -11.60 61.34 11.49
C ILE A 4 -11.08 60.67 10.20
N ALA A 5 -9.84 60.17 10.24
CA ALA A 5 -9.28 59.37 9.17
C ALA A 5 -9.75 57.91 9.33
N LEU A 6 -10.54 57.43 8.38
CA LEU A 6 -11.01 56.07 8.30
C LEU A 6 -9.89 55.19 7.67
N LEU A 7 -9.23 54.40 8.51
CA LEU A 7 -8.21 53.44 8.05
C LEU A 7 -8.93 52.16 7.60
N ALA A 8 -9.09 51.99 6.30
CA ALA A 8 -9.60 50.73 5.73
C ALA A 8 -8.51 49.67 5.79
N LEU A 9 -8.65 48.71 6.71
CA LEU A 9 -7.80 47.51 6.81
C LEU A 9 -8.23 46.53 5.71
N LEU A 10 -7.49 46.55 4.60
CA LEU A 10 -7.65 45.55 3.54
C LEU A 10 -7.03 44.22 4.02
N VAL A 11 -7.85 43.34 4.57
CA VAL A 11 -7.44 41.96 4.83
C VAL A 11 -7.36 41.25 3.47
N MET A 12 -6.18 41.23 2.89
CA MET A 12 -5.87 40.33 1.78
C MET A 12 -5.86 38.87 2.32
N CYS A 13 -7.00 38.20 2.18
CA CYS A 13 -7.09 36.76 2.32
C CYS A 13 -6.34 36.15 1.12
N SER A 14 -5.02 36.00 1.24
CA SER A 14 -4.23 35.20 0.31
C SER A 14 -4.63 33.76 0.52
N ALA A 15 -5.64 33.26 -0.22
CA ALA A 15 -5.86 31.86 -0.45
C ALA A 15 -4.57 31.33 -1.12
N LEU A 16 -3.70 30.73 -0.33
CA LEU A 16 -2.60 29.90 -0.80
C LEU A 16 -3.25 28.70 -1.49
N CYS A 17 -3.64 28.86 -2.75
CA CYS A 17 -3.75 27.74 -3.65
C CYS A 17 -2.35 27.11 -3.71
N SER A 18 -2.12 26.04 -2.96
CA SER A 18 -0.98 25.17 -3.18
C SER A 18 -1.15 24.58 -4.57
N VAL A 19 -0.63 25.28 -5.57
CA VAL A 19 -0.41 24.69 -6.88
C VAL A 19 0.51 23.50 -6.62
N ALA A 20 0.02 22.30 -6.83
CA ALA A 20 0.84 21.10 -6.76
C ALA A 20 2.02 21.30 -7.71
N GLN A 21 3.20 21.55 -7.15
CA GLN A 21 4.40 21.84 -7.92
C GLN A 21 4.89 20.52 -8.50
N THR A 22 4.58 20.26 -9.78
CA THR A 22 5.14 19.12 -10.50
C THR A 22 6.66 19.20 -10.42
N GLY A 23 7.28 18.13 -9.95
CA GLY A 23 8.72 18.07 -9.81
C GLY A 23 9.30 16.87 -10.58
N ASP A 24 10.50 17.09 -11.12
CA ASP A 24 11.22 16.06 -11.84
C ASP A 24 11.76 15.01 -10.88
N ILE A 25 11.53 13.73 -11.20
CA ILE A 25 12.13 12.59 -10.53
C ILE A 25 13.28 12.10 -11.40
N THR A 26 14.46 11.92 -10.82
CA THR A 26 15.60 11.35 -11.51
C THR A 26 16.08 10.10 -10.78
N ILE A 27 16.17 8.96 -11.47
CA ILE A 27 16.67 7.71 -10.92
C ILE A 27 17.85 7.24 -11.73
N LYS A 28 19.04 7.21 -11.11
CA LYS A 28 20.28 6.72 -11.74
C LYS A 28 20.73 5.43 -11.09
N GLY A 29 21.16 4.46 -11.90
CA GLY A 29 21.58 3.20 -11.32
C GLY A 29 22.10 2.17 -12.28
N LYS A 30 22.12 0.94 -11.78
CA LYS A 30 22.52 -0.23 -12.56
C LYS A 30 21.53 -1.39 -12.37
N VAL A 31 21.36 -2.18 -13.42
CA VAL A 31 20.72 -3.49 -13.41
C VAL A 31 21.82 -4.54 -13.44
N VAL A 32 21.85 -5.40 -12.43
CA VAL A 32 22.86 -6.46 -12.30
C VAL A 32 22.43 -7.68 -13.11
N GLY A 33 23.37 -8.32 -13.80
CA GLY A 33 23.07 -9.53 -14.59
C GLY A 33 22.52 -9.25 -15.99
N ILE A 34 21.96 -8.06 -16.27
CA ILE A 34 21.34 -7.71 -17.55
C ILE A 34 22.11 -6.57 -18.21
N LYS A 35 22.62 -6.82 -19.44
CA LYS A 35 23.47 -5.84 -20.13
C LYS A 35 22.67 -4.75 -20.86
N LYS A 36 21.46 -5.05 -21.37
CA LYS A 36 20.59 -4.15 -22.13
C LYS A 36 19.13 -4.50 -21.91
N GLY A 37 18.27 -3.53 -21.98
CA GLY A 37 16.81 -3.70 -21.84
C GLY A 37 16.12 -2.36 -21.68
N ARG A 38 14.83 -2.41 -21.32
CA ARG A 38 14.01 -1.25 -20.98
C ARG A 38 13.58 -1.32 -19.52
N LEU A 39 13.57 -0.18 -18.88
CA LEU A 39 13.13 0.00 -17.50
C LEU A 39 11.95 0.96 -17.48
N TYR A 40 10.90 0.60 -16.78
CA TYR A 40 9.70 1.42 -16.55
C TYR A 40 9.63 1.87 -15.11
N LEU A 41 9.12 3.08 -14.88
CA LEU A 41 8.64 3.54 -13.58
C LEU A 41 7.12 3.53 -13.63
N LEU A 42 6.52 2.62 -12.87
CA LEU A 42 5.08 2.40 -12.82
C LEU A 42 4.54 2.88 -11.48
N ALA A 43 3.40 3.54 -11.48
CA ALA A 43 2.66 3.89 -10.25
C ALA A 43 1.23 3.38 -10.33
N ARG A 44 0.69 2.96 -9.20
CA ARG A 44 -0.71 2.56 -9.11
C ARG A 44 -1.59 3.82 -9.04
N ALA A 45 -2.46 4.02 -10.01
CA ALA A 45 -3.41 5.13 -10.01
C ALA A 45 -4.70 4.78 -9.23
N SER A 46 -5.13 3.50 -9.27
CA SER A 46 -6.24 2.96 -8.49
C SER A 46 -6.01 1.48 -8.17
N GLU A 47 -6.99 0.76 -7.60
CA GLU A 47 -6.86 -0.70 -7.39
C GLU A 47 -6.68 -1.47 -8.72
N GLU A 48 -7.21 -0.95 -9.83
CA GLU A 48 -7.25 -1.61 -11.13
C GLU A 48 -6.30 -0.98 -12.17
N VAL A 49 -5.87 0.26 -11.95
CA VAL A 49 -5.12 1.04 -12.95
C VAL A 49 -3.69 1.27 -12.50
N THR A 50 -2.75 0.99 -13.39
CA THR A 50 -1.32 1.28 -13.22
C THR A 50 -0.88 2.20 -14.35
N ASP A 51 -0.32 3.36 -13.98
CA ASP A 51 0.20 4.36 -14.91
C ASP A 51 1.70 4.21 -15.11
N THR A 52 2.17 4.47 -16.31
CA THR A 52 3.60 4.59 -16.62
C THR A 52 4.04 6.03 -16.45
N LEU A 53 4.81 6.33 -15.39
CA LEU A 53 5.35 7.67 -15.13
C LEU A 53 6.52 8.01 -16.05
N GLY A 54 7.26 7.01 -16.49
CA GLY A 54 8.40 7.17 -17.37
C GLY A 54 9.07 5.85 -17.70
N PHE A 55 9.95 5.88 -18.69
CA PHE A 55 10.78 4.73 -19.07
C PHE A 55 12.14 5.18 -19.59
N CYS A 56 13.09 4.27 -19.61
CA CYS A 56 14.36 4.45 -20.29
C CYS A 56 14.92 3.13 -20.81
N ASP A 57 15.66 3.19 -21.90
CA ASP A 57 16.50 2.06 -22.34
C ASP A 57 17.84 2.12 -21.63
N PHE A 58 18.37 0.97 -21.24
CA PHE A 58 19.67 0.88 -20.59
C PHE A 58 20.67 0.02 -21.39
N LYS A 59 21.96 0.40 -21.27
CA LYS A 59 23.08 -0.30 -21.93
C LYS A 59 24.20 -0.54 -20.92
N LYS A 60 24.89 -1.67 -21.05
CA LYS A 60 25.95 -2.11 -20.11
C LYS A 60 25.44 -2.13 -18.65
N GLY A 61 24.16 -2.41 -18.46
CA GLY A 61 23.50 -2.42 -17.16
C GLY A 61 23.26 -1.04 -16.52
N LYS A 62 23.67 0.08 -17.09
CA LYS A 62 23.53 1.43 -16.53
C LYS A 62 22.31 2.14 -17.10
N PHE A 63 21.59 2.86 -16.24
CA PHE A 63 20.41 3.63 -16.63
C PHE A 63 20.34 5.00 -15.94
N GLU A 64 19.63 5.91 -16.57
CA GLU A 64 19.12 7.15 -16.03
C GLU A 64 17.66 7.29 -16.49
N LEU A 65 16.72 7.22 -15.55
CA LEU A 65 15.29 7.36 -15.79
C LEU A 65 14.84 8.71 -15.25
N LYS A 66 14.07 9.44 -16.06
CA LYS A 66 13.42 10.69 -15.66
C LYS A 66 11.91 10.53 -15.74
N ALA A 67 11.23 11.08 -14.77
CA ALA A 67 9.77 11.10 -14.68
C ALA A 67 9.33 12.38 -13.99
N THR A 68 8.04 12.67 -13.97
CA THR A 68 7.46 13.80 -13.25
C THR A 68 6.35 13.31 -12.33
N ALA A 69 6.20 13.93 -11.18
CA ALA A 69 5.09 13.69 -10.29
C ALA A 69 4.59 15.02 -9.71
N SER A 70 3.28 15.10 -9.42
CA SER A 70 2.65 16.24 -8.77
C SER A 70 2.54 16.07 -7.25
N GLU A 71 2.60 14.84 -6.77
CA GLU A 71 2.53 14.48 -5.36
C GLU A 71 3.41 13.24 -5.07
N PRO A 72 3.79 13.01 -3.81
CA PRO A 72 4.46 11.76 -3.45
C PRO A 72 3.58 10.55 -3.73
N MET A 73 4.17 9.49 -4.30
CA MET A 73 3.45 8.27 -4.65
C MET A 73 4.32 7.03 -4.43
N VAL A 74 3.67 5.86 -4.32
CA VAL A 74 4.38 4.58 -4.37
C VAL A 74 4.51 4.15 -5.83
N ALA A 75 5.74 3.92 -6.25
CA ALA A 75 6.08 3.49 -7.60
C ALA A 75 6.92 2.22 -7.59
N GLN A 76 7.00 1.58 -8.73
CA GLN A 76 7.84 0.39 -8.95
C GLN A 76 8.72 0.59 -10.17
N LEU A 77 10.01 0.27 -10.03
CA LEU A 77 10.92 0.09 -11.16
C LEU A 77 10.77 -1.34 -11.66
N VAL A 78 10.37 -1.48 -12.91
CA VAL A 78 10.13 -2.78 -13.56
C VAL A 78 11.04 -2.91 -14.77
N VAL A 79 11.80 -3.99 -14.83
CA VAL A 79 12.62 -4.33 -16.01
C VAL A 79 11.76 -5.12 -16.99
N ASP A 80 11.72 -4.70 -18.25
CA ASP A 80 10.93 -5.37 -19.29
C ASP A 80 11.32 -6.85 -19.44
N GLY A 81 10.31 -7.71 -19.52
CA GLY A 81 10.51 -9.16 -19.62
C GLY A 81 10.78 -9.88 -18.28
N PHE A 82 10.77 -9.18 -17.15
CA PHE A 82 10.99 -9.78 -15.83
C PHE A 82 9.73 -9.64 -14.96
N ALA A 83 9.45 -10.67 -14.16
CA ALA A 83 8.36 -10.64 -13.22
C ALA A 83 8.71 -9.81 -11.97
N GLY A 84 7.74 -9.03 -11.45
CA GLY A 84 7.91 -8.22 -10.26
C GLY A 84 8.52 -6.85 -10.54
N GLY A 85 8.91 -6.15 -9.48
CA GLY A 85 9.47 -4.81 -9.55
C GLY A 85 10.04 -4.36 -8.20
N PHE A 86 10.81 -3.28 -8.23
CA PHE A 86 11.47 -2.70 -7.06
C PHE A 86 10.69 -1.47 -6.61
N MET A 87 10.10 -1.56 -5.44
CA MET A 87 9.27 -0.48 -4.88
C MET A 87 10.12 0.68 -4.38
N LEU A 88 9.60 1.90 -4.56
CA LEU A 88 10.11 3.12 -3.95
C LEU A 88 8.97 4.10 -3.64
N PHE A 89 9.20 4.98 -2.68
CA PHE A 89 8.39 6.18 -2.50
C PHE A 89 8.97 7.26 -3.40
N ALA A 90 8.30 7.54 -4.51
CA ALA A 90 8.69 8.56 -5.48
C ALA A 90 8.17 9.91 -5.05
N GLU A 91 9.06 10.90 -4.92
CA GLU A 91 8.75 12.26 -4.45
C GLU A 91 9.08 13.28 -5.54
N PRO A 92 8.21 14.27 -5.79
CA PRO A 92 8.50 15.36 -6.72
C PRO A 92 9.83 16.07 -6.39
N GLY A 93 10.68 16.25 -7.38
CA GLY A 93 11.98 16.91 -7.22
C GLY A 93 13.09 16.02 -6.65
N ALA A 94 12.82 14.76 -6.30
CA ALA A 94 13.82 13.89 -5.68
C ALA A 94 14.72 13.18 -6.70
N ALA A 95 15.96 12.93 -6.26
CA ALA A 95 16.94 12.14 -6.99
C ALA A 95 17.24 10.83 -6.25
N TYR A 96 17.29 9.73 -7.00
CA TYR A 96 17.51 8.39 -6.46
C TYR A 96 18.74 7.73 -7.07
N LYS A 97 19.38 6.88 -6.26
CA LYS A 97 20.43 5.94 -6.70
C LYS A 97 19.91 4.53 -6.51
N ALA A 98 20.02 3.69 -7.55
CA ALA A 98 19.47 2.35 -7.51
C ALA A 98 20.49 1.30 -7.99
N CYS A 99 20.47 0.15 -7.33
CA CYS A 99 21.08 -1.08 -7.80
C CYS A 99 19.97 -2.15 -7.84
N LEU A 100 19.60 -2.57 -9.03
CA LEU A 100 18.52 -3.54 -9.23
C LEU A 100 19.18 -4.90 -9.50
N SER A 101 18.96 -5.87 -8.61
CA SER A 101 19.47 -7.23 -8.74
C SER A 101 18.44 -8.24 -8.26
N GLU A 102 18.50 -9.45 -8.78
CA GLU A 102 17.77 -10.57 -8.20
C GLU A 102 18.38 -10.91 -6.84
N GLY A 103 17.53 -11.20 -5.85
CA GLY A 103 17.96 -11.52 -4.49
C GLY A 103 17.95 -10.31 -3.54
N THR A 104 18.83 -10.34 -2.53
CA THR A 104 18.81 -9.39 -1.39
C THR A 104 19.69 -8.15 -1.58
N ASP A 105 20.52 -8.12 -2.61
CA ASP A 105 21.53 -7.07 -2.81
C ASP A 105 21.02 -5.85 -3.58
N PHE A 106 19.71 -5.70 -3.73
CA PHE A 106 19.13 -4.53 -4.36
C PHE A 106 18.99 -3.38 -3.37
N PHE A 107 19.09 -2.15 -3.86
CA PHE A 107 18.74 -0.96 -3.09
C PHE A 107 18.23 0.15 -4.00
N ILE A 108 17.38 1.00 -3.43
CA ILE A 108 16.99 2.30 -3.98
C ILE A 108 17.07 3.31 -2.84
N ASN A 109 18.01 4.25 -2.91
CA ASN A 109 18.24 5.28 -1.91
C ASN A 109 17.98 6.66 -2.52
N GLY A 110 17.55 7.61 -1.69
CA GLY A 110 17.17 8.97 -2.07
C GLY A 110 15.68 9.20 -1.89
N GLY A 111 15.31 10.48 -1.78
CA GLY A 111 13.98 10.88 -1.33
C GLY A 111 13.80 10.71 0.18
N LYS A 112 13.15 11.67 0.82
CA LYS A 112 12.98 11.68 2.27
C LYS A 112 12.09 10.54 2.77
N LEU A 113 10.97 10.32 2.08
CA LEU A 113 10.03 9.24 2.44
C LEU A 113 10.66 7.87 2.19
N ASN A 114 11.30 7.70 1.03
CA ASN A 114 11.93 6.45 0.65
C ASN A 114 13.05 6.05 1.62
N ASP A 115 13.94 6.99 1.98
CA ASP A 115 15.04 6.72 2.91
C ASP A 115 14.53 6.45 4.34
N SER A 116 13.45 7.15 4.78
CA SER A 116 12.79 6.89 6.06
C SER A 116 12.18 5.49 6.11
N TYR A 117 11.47 5.10 5.05
CA TYR A 117 10.89 3.76 4.94
C TYR A 117 11.97 2.67 4.91
N ASN A 118 13.03 2.86 4.13
CA ASN A 118 14.15 1.92 4.06
C ASN A 118 14.86 1.74 5.41
N ALA A 119 15.02 2.82 6.18
CA ALA A 119 15.59 2.75 7.52
C ALA A 119 14.71 1.93 8.47
N HIS A 120 13.39 2.14 8.42
CA HIS A 120 12.43 1.35 9.18
C HIS A 120 12.45 -0.14 8.76
N MET A 121 12.47 -0.43 7.46
CA MET A 121 12.52 -1.80 6.96
C MET A 121 13.76 -2.54 7.44
N ARG A 122 14.94 -1.94 7.37
CA ARG A 122 16.17 -2.55 7.88
C ARG A 122 16.10 -2.89 9.37
N MET A 123 15.54 -1.98 10.18
CA MET A 123 15.33 -2.22 11.63
C MET A 123 14.30 -3.36 11.84
N SER A 124 13.20 -3.33 11.13
CA SER A 124 12.13 -4.34 11.23
C SER A 124 12.62 -5.72 10.78
N ASP A 125 13.42 -5.81 9.73
CA ASP A 125 13.98 -7.07 9.25
C ASP A 125 14.97 -7.68 10.25
N SER A 126 15.77 -6.85 10.93
CA SER A 126 16.63 -7.30 12.02
C SER A 126 15.83 -7.92 13.17
N LEU A 127 14.76 -7.24 13.63
CA LEU A 127 13.88 -7.78 14.67
C LEU A 127 13.11 -9.01 14.19
N ARG A 128 12.66 -9.03 12.96
CA ARG A 128 11.95 -10.16 12.35
C ARG A 128 12.84 -11.41 12.29
N THR A 129 14.10 -11.26 11.92
CA THR A 129 15.07 -12.37 11.93
C THR A 129 15.17 -13.03 13.32
N VAL A 130 15.18 -12.25 14.38
CA VAL A 130 15.17 -12.76 15.77
C VAL A 130 13.86 -13.50 16.06
N VAL A 131 12.72 -12.91 15.70
CA VAL A 131 11.38 -13.50 15.89
C VAL A 131 11.26 -14.84 15.14
N ASP A 132 11.69 -14.90 13.89
CA ASP A 132 11.61 -16.10 13.04
C ASP A 132 12.52 -17.21 13.58
N GLY A 133 13.72 -16.89 14.04
CA GLY A 133 14.63 -17.82 14.70
C GLY A 133 14.05 -18.39 16.01
N MET A 134 13.41 -17.55 16.83
CA MET A 134 12.72 -18.00 18.04
C MET A 134 11.49 -18.84 17.73
N GLN A 135 10.73 -18.49 16.69
CA GLN A 135 9.56 -19.26 16.24
C GLN A 135 9.99 -20.67 15.80
N ALA A 136 11.01 -20.78 14.96
CA ALA A 136 11.55 -22.06 14.51
C ALA A 136 12.02 -22.93 15.70
N ARG A 137 12.69 -22.32 16.69
CA ARG A 137 13.10 -23.00 17.91
C ARG A 137 11.90 -23.48 18.74
N TYR A 138 10.88 -22.65 18.91
CA TYR A 138 9.63 -23.02 19.60
C TYR A 138 8.98 -24.24 18.91
N ASP A 139 8.84 -24.20 17.59
CA ASP A 139 8.20 -25.27 16.81
C ASP A 139 8.99 -26.59 16.92
N SER A 140 10.32 -26.53 16.86
CA SER A 140 11.21 -27.68 17.06
C SER A 140 11.05 -28.31 18.44
N LEU A 141 11.00 -27.48 19.50
CA LEU A 141 10.81 -27.97 20.87
C LEU A 141 9.43 -28.59 21.08
N ARG A 142 8.40 -28.03 20.44
CA ARG A 142 7.02 -28.59 20.44
C ARG A 142 6.99 -29.98 19.76
N ALA A 143 7.61 -30.09 18.59
CA ALA A 143 7.72 -31.34 17.84
C ALA A 143 8.46 -32.41 18.66
N ALA A 144 9.52 -32.04 19.39
CA ALA A 144 10.28 -32.89 20.29
C ALA A 144 9.58 -33.14 21.64
N LYS A 145 8.34 -32.70 21.86
CA LYS A 145 7.54 -32.82 23.09
C LYS A 145 8.23 -32.21 24.35
N LYS A 146 9.17 -31.26 24.17
CA LYS A 146 9.89 -30.56 25.25
C LYS A 146 9.08 -29.33 25.71
N TYR A 147 7.88 -29.55 26.25
CA TYR A 147 6.89 -28.50 26.50
C TYR A 147 7.35 -27.40 27.48
N ARG A 148 8.10 -27.75 28.55
CA ARG A 148 8.63 -26.76 29.49
C ARG A 148 9.62 -25.81 28.82
N SER A 149 10.53 -26.33 28.00
CA SER A 149 11.48 -25.51 27.24
C SER A 149 10.78 -24.69 26.18
N ALA A 150 9.77 -25.25 25.49
CA ALA A 150 8.95 -24.54 24.53
C ALA A 150 8.20 -23.36 25.17
N SER A 151 7.66 -23.52 26.40
CA SER A 151 6.98 -22.42 27.11
C SER A 151 7.93 -21.25 27.39
N LEU A 152 9.16 -21.50 27.84
CA LEU A 152 10.16 -20.43 28.07
C LEU A 152 10.52 -19.67 26.78
N VAL A 153 10.67 -20.40 25.66
CA VAL A 153 10.93 -19.77 24.37
C VAL A 153 9.72 -18.96 23.93
N ASN A 154 8.48 -19.44 24.13
CA ASN A 154 7.26 -18.74 23.77
C ASN A 154 7.11 -17.42 24.52
N ASP A 155 7.49 -17.35 25.80
CA ASP A 155 7.43 -16.10 26.57
C ASP A 155 8.41 -15.04 26.03
N SER A 156 9.61 -15.48 25.60
CA SER A 156 10.57 -14.59 24.94
C SER A 156 10.09 -14.19 23.56
N LEU A 157 9.57 -15.13 22.76
CA LEU A 157 9.02 -14.88 21.44
C LEU A 157 7.87 -13.86 21.47
N ARG A 158 7.00 -13.95 22.48
CA ARG A 158 5.92 -12.98 22.66
C ARG A 158 6.46 -11.57 22.89
N ARG A 159 7.47 -11.40 23.76
CA ARG A 159 8.13 -10.10 24.01
C ARG A 159 8.76 -9.52 22.74
N GLU A 160 9.48 -10.34 21.95
CA GLU A 160 10.08 -9.86 20.70
C GLU A 160 9.02 -9.47 19.65
N LYS A 161 7.91 -10.22 19.53
CA LYS A 161 6.79 -9.84 18.69
C LYS A 161 6.14 -8.52 19.14
N GLU A 162 6.06 -8.27 20.45
CA GLU A 162 5.57 -6.99 20.99
C GLU A 162 6.52 -5.84 20.66
N LEU A 163 7.83 -6.03 20.82
CA LEU A 163 8.84 -5.02 20.45
C LEU A 163 8.77 -4.64 18.97
N LEU A 164 8.67 -5.63 18.08
CA LEU A 164 8.52 -5.41 16.65
C LEU A 164 7.25 -4.62 16.33
N ARG A 165 6.12 -5.02 16.93
CA ARG A 165 4.83 -4.32 16.77
C ARG A 165 4.92 -2.87 17.26
N ASP A 166 5.49 -2.65 18.44
CA ASP A 166 5.58 -1.32 19.05
C ASP A 166 6.54 -0.41 18.28
N ALA A 167 7.65 -0.96 17.76
CA ALA A 167 8.53 -0.22 16.86
C ALA A 167 7.82 0.22 15.59
N THR A 168 7.04 -0.68 14.96
CA THR A 168 6.24 -0.37 13.79
C THR A 168 5.16 0.68 14.10
N ASN A 169 4.44 0.54 15.21
CA ASN A 169 3.41 1.50 15.61
C ASN A 169 3.99 2.90 15.86
N ARG A 170 5.15 3.01 16.55
CA ARG A 170 5.84 4.29 16.75
C ARG A 170 6.28 4.91 15.43
N PHE A 171 6.80 4.10 14.52
CA PHE A 171 7.19 4.58 13.19
C PHE A 171 6.00 5.12 12.41
N LEU A 172 4.89 4.40 12.38
CA LEU A 172 3.67 4.84 11.70
C LEU A 172 3.09 6.11 12.33
N ALA A 173 3.08 6.20 13.66
CA ALA A 173 2.60 7.38 14.39
C ALA A 173 3.47 8.62 14.12
N SER A 174 4.77 8.45 13.86
CA SER A 174 5.69 9.55 13.53
C SER A 174 5.66 9.96 12.05
N ASN A 175 4.95 9.21 11.21
CA ASN A 175 4.87 9.42 9.76
C ASN A 175 3.42 9.62 9.32
N ASP A 176 2.82 10.77 9.68
CA ASP A 176 1.46 11.11 9.21
C ASP A 176 1.48 11.52 7.73
N ASN A 177 1.76 10.55 6.85
CA ASN A 177 1.99 10.76 5.42
C ASN A 177 1.73 9.48 4.61
N LEU A 178 2.20 9.47 3.35
CA LEU A 178 2.07 8.35 2.41
C LEU A 178 2.62 7.00 2.95
N ILE A 179 3.67 7.01 3.79
CA ILE A 179 4.25 5.76 4.33
C ILE A 179 3.21 5.04 5.19
N SER A 180 2.57 5.75 6.12
CA SER A 180 1.58 5.16 7.03
C SER A 180 0.36 4.66 6.29
N SER A 181 -0.19 5.45 5.38
CA SER A 181 -1.36 5.06 4.59
C SER A 181 -1.06 3.85 3.70
N TYR A 182 0.10 3.82 3.03
CA TYR A 182 0.52 2.67 2.23
C TYR A 182 0.70 1.41 3.07
N THR A 183 1.35 1.52 4.23
CA THR A 183 1.57 0.38 5.13
C THR A 183 0.25 -0.20 5.63
N VAL A 184 -0.68 0.67 6.03
CA VAL A 184 -2.03 0.25 6.47
C VAL A 184 -2.80 -0.36 5.30
N TYR A 185 -2.79 0.26 4.11
CA TYR A 185 -3.43 -0.28 2.91
C TYR A 185 -2.91 -1.68 2.56
N SER A 186 -1.59 -1.85 2.55
CA SER A 186 -0.96 -3.14 2.25
C SER A 186 -1.38 -4.22 3.27
N ASN A 187 -1.44 -3.89 4.56
CA ASN A 187 -1.91 -4.81 5.58
C ASN A 187 -3.38 -5.20 5.40
N ILE A 188 -4.24 -4.24 5.04
CA ILE A 188 -5.67 -4.47 4.76
C ILE A 188 -5.83 -5.46 3.60
N VAL A 189 -5.10 -5.22 2.50
CA VAL A 189 -5.17 -6.07 1.30
C VAL A 189 -4.59 -7.46 1.55
N MET A 190 -3.41 -7.58 2.18
CA MET A 190 -2.76 -8.86 2.46
C MET A 190 -3.56 -9.77 3.40
N ARG A 191 -4.35 -9.20 4.31
CA ARG A 191 -5.19 -9.95 5.27
C ARG A 191 -6.61 -10.18 4.78
N ASP A 192 -6.97 -9.60 3.66
CA ASP A 192 -8.37 -9.47 3.20
C ASP A 192 -9.29 -8.96 4.32
N ALA A 193 -8.85 -7.87 4.96
CA ALA A 193 -9.52 -7.33 6.14
C ALA A 193 -10.97 -6.93 5.84
N GLY A 194 -11.89 -7.39 6.67
CA GLY A 194 -13.31 -7.03 6.61
C GLY A 194 -13.58 -5.59 7.07
N LEU A 195 -14.84 -5.16 7.00
CA LEU A 195 -15.25 -3.77 7.28
C LEU A 195 -14.80 -3.26 8.65
N LYS A 196 -15.05 -4.04 9.70
CA LYS A 196 -14.70 -3.64 11.09
C LYS A 196 -13.21 -3.41 11.27
N GLU A 197 -12.38 -4.33 10.78
CA GLU A 197 -10.92 -4.24 10.88
C GLU A 197 -10.38 -3.08 10.02
N THR A 198 -10.88 -2.93 8.79
CA THR A 198 -10.49 -1.83 7.90
C THR A 198 -10.82 -0.47 8.50
N ARG A 199 -12.01 -0.29 9.11
CA ARG A 199 -12.37 0.94 9.82
C ARG A 199 -11.47 1.23 11.01
N SER A 200 -11.11 0.20 11.79
CA SER A 200 -10.20 0.35 12.93
C SER A 200 -8.80 0.80 12.49
N MET A 201 -8.25 0.16 11.45
CA MET A 201 -6.94 0.52 10.90
C MET A 201 -6.92 1.93 10.29
N TYR A 202 -7.97 2.31 9.54
CA TYR A 202 -8.12 3.65 8.98
C TYR A 202 -8.27 4.71 10.08
N GLY A 203 -9.01 4.39 11.15
CA GLY A 203 -9.19 5.27 12.30
C GLY A 203 -7.89 5.61 13.03
N ALA A 204 -6.88 4.74 12.97
CA ALA A 204 -5.57 4.96 13.55
C ALA A 204 -4.65 5.88 12.71
N LEU A 205 -5.01 6.17 11.46
CA LEU A 205 -4.25 7.11 10.60
C LEU A 205 -4.53 8.56 11.02
N GLY A 206 -3.49 9.40 10.95
CA GLY A 206 -3.61 10.86 11.03
C GLY A 206 -4.23 11.47 9.77
N ASP A 207 -4.51 12.76 9.82
CA ASP A 207 -5.16 13.48 8.71
C ASP A 207 -4.26 13.60 7.48
N GLY A 208 -2.96 13.75 7.67
CA GLY A 208 -1.99 13.76 6.59
C GLY A 208 -1.95 12.45 5.82
N ALA A 209 -1.93 11.30 6.53
CA ALA A 209 -1.97 9.97 5.91
C ALA A 209 -3.31 9.70 5.21
N ARG A 210 -4.44 10.12 5.80
CA ARG A 210 -5.77 9.97 5.19
C ARG A 210 -5.93 10.79 3.91
N ALA A 211 -5.28 11.95 3.81
CA ALA A 211 -5.33 12.81 2.62
C ALA A 211 -4.54 12.25 1.43
N THR A 212 -3.67 11.26 1.65
CA THR A 212 -2.88 10.66 0.57
C THR A 212 -3.71 9.75 -0.33
N GLN A 213 -3.16 9.35 -1.47
CA GLN A 213 -3.79 8.40 -2.39
C GLN A 213 -4.25 7.12 -1.66
N TYR A 214 -3.38 6.48 -0.87
CA TYR A 214 -3.73 5.23 -0.17
C TYR A 214 -4.75 5.45 0.96
N GLY A 215 -4.72 6.61 1.62
CA GLY A 215 -5.76 6.97 2.57
C GLY A 215 -7.15 7.05 1.91
N ARG A 216 -7.23 7.66 0.72
CA ARG A 216 -8.46 7.69 -0.10
C ARG A 216 -8.90 6.30 -0.54
N MET A 217 -7.97 5.45 -1.02
CA MET A 217 -8.27 4.06 -1.42
C MET A 217 -8.82 3.22 -0.25
N ILE A 218 -8.27 3.37 0.96
CA ILE A 218 -8.82 2.71 2.17
C ILE A 218 -10.24 3.18 2.43
N LYS A 219 -10.50 4.49 2.33
CA LYS A 219 -11.83 5.05 2.54
C LYS A 219 -12.84 4.52 1.52
N GLU A 220 -12.48 4.45 0.25
CA GLU A 220 -13.29 3.87 -0.82
C GLU A 220 -13.58 2.38 -0.56
N ARG A 221 -12.59 1.61 -0.08
CA ARG A 221 -12.78 0.22 0.33
C ARG A 221 -13.78 0.11 1.48
N ILE A 222 -13.69 0.97 2.50
CA ILE A 222 -14.66 1.03 3.60
C ILE A 222 -16.07 1.25 3.05
N ASP A 223 -16.23 2.19 2.12
CA ASP A 223 -17.53 2.53 1.55
C ASP A 223 -18.10 1.40 0.67
N ARG A 224 -17.24 0.64 -0.03
CA ARG A 224 -17.62 -0.57 -0.76
C ARG A 224 -18.08 -1.68 0.20
N LEU A 225 -17.26 -2.01 1.19
CA LEU A 225 -17.55 -3.07 2.15
C LEU A 225 -18.83 -2.78 2.94
N ALA A 226 -19.08 -1.51 3.29
CA ALA A 226 -20.28 -1.11 4.02
C ALA A 226 -21.59 -1.37 3.24
N LYS A 227 -21.55 -1.43 1.91
CA LYS A 227 -22.74 -1.70 1.08
C LYS A 227 -23.15 -3.18 1.13
N THR A 228 -22.25 -4.08 1.48
CA THR A 228 -22.47 -5.54 1.48
C THR A 228 -22.26 -6.16 2.86
N ASP A 229 -22.06 -5.35 3.89
CA ASP A 229 -21.86 -5.84 5.26
C ASP A 229 -23.16 -6.44 5.83
N GLN A 230 -23.01 -7.27 6.86
CA GLN A 230 -24.14 -7.89 7.51
C GLN A 230 -25.14 -6.84 8.03
N GLY A 231 -26.42 -6.98 7.66
CA GLY A 231 -27.48 -6.04 8.00
C GLY A 231 -27.61 -4.85 7.03
N ALA A 232 -26.73 -4.69 6.08
CA ALA A 232 -26.88 -3.70 5.02
C ALA A 232 -27.98 -4.12 4.03
N LYS A 233 -28.65 -3.12 3.42
CA LYS A 233 -29.56 -3.39 2.31
C LYS A 233 -28.73 -3.82 1.11
N ALA A 234 -28.99 -5.05 0.62
CA ALA A 234 -28.29 -5.56 -0.58
C ALA A 234 -28.47 -4.61 -1.76
N PRO A 235 -27.40 -4.24 -2.49
CA PRO A 235 -27.51 -3.48 -3.73
C PRO A 235 -28.37 -4.23 -4.74
N ASP A 236 -29.26 -3.53 -5.43
CA ASP A 236 -30.02 -4.13 -6.53
C ASP A 236 -29.18 -4.15 -7.79
N PHE A 237 -29.33 -5.19 -8.59
CA PHE A 237 -28.63 -5.34 -9.89
C PHE A 237 -29.49 -6.10 -10.88
N THR A 238 -29.19 -5.90 -12.16
CA THR A 238 -29.86 -6.59 -13.26
C THR A 238 -28.83 -7.34 -14.09
N LEU A 239 -29.06 -8.63 -14.30
CA LEU A 239 -28.22 -9.49 -15.13
C LEU A 239 -29.11 -10.23 -16.15
N PRO A 240 -28.60 -10.59 -17.35
CA PRO A 240 -29.34 -11.41 -18.28
C PRO A 240 -29.46 -12.86 -17.76
N ASP A 241 -30.62 -13.47 -17.99
CA ASP A 241 -30.79 -14.92 -17.82
C ASP A 241 -30.10 -15.70 -18.95
N THR A 242 -30.19 -17.02 -18.95
CA THR A 242 -29.60 -17.88 -19.99
C THR A 242 -30.23 -17.70 -21.39
N LYS A 243 -31.34 -16.97 -21.47
CA LYS A 243 -32.04 -16.63 -22.75
C LYS A 243 -31.78 -15.19 -23.14
N GLY A 244 -31.02 -14.44 -22.38
CA GLY A 244 -30.69 -13.03 -22.61
C GLY A 244 -31.73 -12.04 -22.08
N ASN A 245 -32.76 -12.48 -21.34
CA ASN A 245 -33.74 -11.56 -20.76
C ASN A 245 -33.18 -10.91 -19.48
N PRO A 246 -33.39 -9.59 -19.24
CA PRO A 246 -32.95 -8.93 -18.07
C PRO A 246 -33.73 -9.40 -16.82
N VAL A 247 -33.01 -9.84 -15.78
CA VAL A 247 -33.56 -10.22 -14.49
C VAL A 247 -32.97 -9.31 -13.42
N THR A 248 -33.83 -8.57 -12.73
CA THR A 248 -33.43 -7.69 -11.61
C THR A 248 -33.56 -8.46 -10.29
N MET A 249 -32.55 -8.40 -9.42
CA MET A 249 -32.53 -9.14 -8.15
C MET A 249 -33.76 -8.82 -7.28
N SER A 250 -34.23 -7.57 -7.25
CA SER A 250 -35.42 -7.17 -6.50
C SER A 250 -36.71 -7.78 -7.07
N SER A 251 -36.79 -8.09 -8.36
CA SER A 251 -37.97 -8.69 -9.01
C SER A 251 -38.16 -10.18 -8.69
N VAL A 252 -37.10 -10.86 -8.25
CA VAL A 252 -37.17 -12.27 -7.85
C VAL A 252 -38.00 -12.40 -6.56
N LYS A 253 -39.11 -13.13 -6.62
CA LYS A 253 -40.02 -13.33 -5.48
C LYS A 253 -39.44 -14.33 -4.49
N GLY A 254 -39.61 -14.09 -3.19
CA GLY A 254 -39.19 -15.00 -2.12
C GLY A 254 -39.11 -14.28 -0.79
N LYS A 255 -39.32 -15.00 0.33
CA LYS A 255 -39.08 -14.49 1.70
C LYS A 255 -37.61 -14.38 2.01
N ILE A 256 -36.80 -15.26 1.42
CA ILE A 256 -35.34 -15.31 1.53
C ILE A 256 -34.80 -15.40 0.12
N LYS A 257 -33.72 -14.67 -0.16
CA LYS A 257 -32.99 -14.73 -1.44
C LYS A 257 -31.57 -15.17 -1.13
N ILE A 258 -31.10 -16.16 -1.89
CA ILE A 258 -29.70 -16.61 -1.84
C ILE A 258 -29.07 -16.20 -3.17
N ILE A 259 -27.91 -15.53 -3.10
CA ILE A 259 -27.11 -15.15 -4.25
C ILE A 259 -25.84 -15.97 -4.20
N ASP A 260 -25.63 -16.78 -5.23
CA ASP A 260 -24.41 -17.57 -5.39
C ASP A 260 -23.60 -17.02 -6.58
N PHE A 261 -22.32 -16.73 -6.32
CA PHE A 261 -21.36 -16.26 -7.30
C PHE A 261 -20.46 -17.42 -7.70
N TRP A 262 -20.66 -17.92 -8.91
CA TRP A 262 -19.86 -19.02 -9.42
C TRP A 262 -19.25 -18.75 -10.79
N ALA A 263 -18.26 -19.57 -11.20
CA ALA A 263 -17.68 -19.50 -12.53
C ALA A 263 -17.34 -20.90 -13.05
N SER A 264 -17.36 -21.09 -14.36
CA SER A 264 -17.08 -22.40 -15.00
C SER A 264 -15.67 -22.93 -14.71
N TRP A 265 -14.72 -22.05 -14.45
CA TRP A 265 -13.33 -22.38 -14.07
C TRP A 265 -13.16 -22.60 -12.55
N CYS A 266 -14.14 -22.28 -11.75
CA CYS A 266 -14.10 -22.44 -10.29
C CYS A 266 -14.37 -23.91 -9.93
N GLY A 267 -13.32 -24.67 -9.61
CA GLY A 267 -13.43 -26.09 -9.24
C GLY A 267 -14.40 -26.36 -8.07
N PRO A 268 -14.25 -25.69 -6.91
CA PRO A 268 -15.16 -25.85 -5.76
C PRO A 268 -16.62 -25.49 -6.09
N CYS A 269 -16.85 -24.45 -6.89
CA CYS A 269 -18.20 -24.01 -7.26
C CYS A 269 -18.95 -25.04 -8.12
N ARG A 270 -18.24 -25.98 -8.77
CA ARG A 270 -18.83 -27.01 -9.61
C ARG A 270 -19.21 -28.27 -8.84
N LEU A 271 -18.86 -28.34 -7.58
CA LEU A 271 -19.11 -29.48 -6.69
C LEU A 271 -20.33 -29.26 -5.78
N ASN A 272 -20.92 -28.03 -5.79
CA ASN A 272 -22.12 -27.65 -5.03
C ASN A 272 -23.40 -27.91 -5.83
#